data_aa5454518a80777f1ab88a19d8880575
#
_entry.id   aa5454518a80777f1ab88a19d8880575
#
_cell.length_a   1.000
_cell.length_b   1.000
_cell.length_c   1.000
_cell.angle_alpha   90.00
_cell.angle_beta   90.00
_cell.angle_gamma   90.00
#
_symmetry.space_group_name_H-M   'P 1'
#
loop_
_entity.id
_entity.type
_entity.pdbx_description
1 polymer ?
#
loop_
_entity_poly.entity_id
_entity_poly.type
_entity_poly.pdbx_seq_one_letter_code
_entity_poly.pdbx_strand_id
1 'polypeptide(L)'
;MRSVVGCSVLLMSLSAVAQPVTGPQLTEKEQKQLAAGEVAIRETTPTGGKGVGAMAFGVVDATSDEVWPVLRDCQLFWKFMPRTKKSWVKDEEGVGHLCHVELSMPFPLPDLWSDTVAVIREEPKGHYLRAWKLVRGTYHRNDGSWTIVPWGDGTKSLVVYSIDSDPKMAVPDGLIRMGQKGSLPEVISQIRKRVVQLRSEPSGPAASK
;
A
#
# COMPACT_ATOMS: atom_id res chain seq x y z
N MET A 1 -21.18 -41.23 -50.83
CA MET A 1 -21.78 -40.22 -49.91
C MET A 1 -20.94 -40.24 -48.63
N ARG A 2 -20.09 -39.24 -48.42
CA ARG A 2 -19.28 -39.09 -47.20
C ARG A 2 -19.82 -37.88 -46.45
N SER A 3 -20.44 -38.12 -45.27
CA SER A 3 -20.90 -37.08 -44.39
C SER A 3 -19.72 -36.52 -43.58
N VAL A 4 -19.46 -35.23 -43.71
CA VAL A 4 -18.49 -34.51 -42.90
C VAL A 4 -19.26 -33.94 -41.68
N VAL A 5 -18.97 -34.50 -40.51
CA VAL A 5 -19.49 -33.96 -39.23
C VAL A 5 -18.56 -32.82 -38.81
N GLY A 6 -19.04 -31.59 -38.93
CA GLY A 6 -18.35 -30.41 -38.45
C GLY A 6 -18.47 -30.32 -36.91
N CYS A 7 -17.33 -30.44 -36.23
CA CYS A 7 -17.19 -30.23 -34.80
C CYS A 7 -17.00 -28.72 -34.55
N SER A 8 -18.07 -28.03 -34.15
CA SER A 8 -17.99 -26.62 -33.70
C SER A 8 -17.43 -26.56 -32.29
N VAL A 9 -16.19 -26.14 -32.17
CA VAL A 9 -15.56 -25.85 -30.86
C VAL A 9 -16.06 -24.48 -30.38
N LEU A 10 -16.91 -24.49 -29.37
CA LEU A 10 -17.37 -23.29 -28.71
C LEU A 10 -16.25 -22.81 -27.79
N LEU A 11 -15.52 -21.77 -28.19
CA LEU A 11 -14.53 -21.07 -27.34
C LEU A 11 -15.32 -20.25 -26.29
N MET A 12 -15.49 -20.80 -25.11
CA MET A 12 -15.92 -20.01 -23.94
C MET A 12 -14.75 -19.14 -23.48
N SER A 13 -14.80 -17.84 -23.79
CA SER A 13 -13.93 -16.83 -23.19
C SER A 13 -14.32 -16.66 -21.72
N LEU A 14 -13.52 -17.23 -20.79
CA LEU A 14 -13.60 -16.89 -19.37
C LEU A 14 -13.11 -15.44 -19.21
N SER A 15 -14.04 -14.52 -19.09
CA SER A 15 -13.73 -13.17 -18.60
C SER A 15 -13.34 -13.28 -17.13
N ALA A 16 -12.07 -13.10 -16.81
CA ALA A 16 -11.62 -12.99 -15.42
C ALA A 16 -12.22 -11.72 -14.81
N VAL A 17 -13.30 -11.86 -14.07
CA VAL A 17 -13.87 -10.77 -13.27
C VAL A 17 -12.88 -10.45 -12.18
N ALA A 18 -12.33 -9.23 -12.18
CA ALA A 18 -11.43 -8.78 -11.13
C ALA A 18 -12.17 -8.83 -9.79
N GLN A 19 -11.55 -9.46 -8.78
CA GLN A 19 -12.10 -9.53 -7.43
C GLN A 19 -12.32 -8.11 -6.89
N PRO A 20 -13.44 -7.82 -6.21
CA PRO A 20 -13.68 -6.48 -5.66
C PRO A 20 -12.64 -6.13 -4.59
N VAL A 21 -12.35 -4.83 -4.47
CA VAL A 21 -11.49 -4.32 -3.39
C VAL A 21 -12.23 -4.45 -2.07
N THR A 22 -11.73 -5.32 -1.20
CA THR A 22 -12.29 -5.54 0.14
C THR A 22 -11.18 -5.45 1.18
N GLY A 23 -11.52 -5.02 2.39
CA GLY A 23 -10.62 -5.17 3.53
C GLY A 23 -10.41 -6.66 3.85
N PRO A 24 -9.25 -7.04 4.39
CA PRO A 24 -9.01 -8.40 4.83
C PRO A 24 -9.89 -8.74 6.05
N GLN A 25 -10.17 -10.03 6.26
CA GLN A 25 -10.83 -10.47 7.47
C GLN A 25 -9.96 -10.15 8.70
N LEU A 26 -10.56 -9.49 9.67
CA LEU A 26 -9.93 -9.12 10.93
C LEU A 26 -10.23 -10.17 12.00
N THR A 27 -9.22 -10.51 12.80
CA THR A 27 -9.40 -11.32 14.01
C THR A 27 -10.12 -10.50 15.09
N GLU A 28 -10.71 -11.15 16.08
CA GLU A 28 -11.34 -10.47 17.22
C GLU A 28 -10.35 -9.55 17.97
N LYS A 29 -9.09 -9.97 18.10
CA LYS A 29 -8.04 -9.16 18.72
C LYS A 29 -7.79 -7.88 17.93
N GLU A 30 -7.64 -7.98 16.61
CA GLU A 30 -7.45 -6.81 15.73
C GLU A 30 -8.65 -5.88 15.78
N GLN A 31 -9.87 -6.41 15.75
CA GLN A 31 -11.09 -5.61 15.88
C GLN A 31 -11.12 -4.82 17.20
N LYS A 32 -10.76 -5.46 18.33
CA LYS A 32 -10.68 -4.80 19.64
C LYS A 32 -9.62 -3.69 19.65
N GLN A 33 -8.44 -3.94 19.08
CA GLN A 33 -7.38 -2.94 18.96
C GLN A 33 -7.84 -1.74 18.13
N LEU A 34 -8.42 -1.99 16.96
CA LEU A 34 -8.92 -0.94 16.07
C LEU A 34 -10.06 -0.13 16.72
N ALA A 35 -10.97 -0.78 17.45
CA ALA A 35 -12.04 -0.10 18.19
C ALA A 35 -11.49 0.79 19.32
N ALA A 36 -10.36 0.41 19.91
CA ALA A 36 -9.63 1.24 20.89
C ALA A 36 -8.79 2.35 20.24
N GLY A 37 -8.80 2.51 18.91
CA GLY A 37 -7.98 3.48 18.18
C GLY A 37 -6.52 3.07 18.01
N GLU A 38 -6.15 1.86 18.42
CA GLU A 38 -4.81 1.32 18.28
C GLU A 38 -4.53 0.87 16.83
N VAL A 39 -3.25 0.64 16.52
CA VAL A 39 -2.82 0.02 15.27
C VAL A 39 -2.59 -1.46 15.52
N ALA A 40 -3.26 -2.31 14.75
CA ALA A 40 -3.03 -3.74 14.77
C ALA A 40 -1.94 -4.13 13.75
N ILE A 41 -1.05 -5.03 14.13
CA ILE A 41 0.00 -5.56 13.25
C ILE A 41 -0.18 -7.07 13.14
N ARG A 42 -0.12 -7.55 11.90
CA ARG A 42 -0.13 -8.97 11.56
C ARG A 42 1.17 -9.29 10.82
N GLU A 43 1.98 -10.19 11.37
CA GLU A 43 3.11 -10.74 10.64
C GLU A 43 2.58 -11.70 9.56
N THR A 44 3.21 -11.66 8.40
CA THR A 44 2.92 -12.57 7.28
C THR A 44 4.21 -13.26 6.85
N THR A 45 4.09 -14.45 6.28
CA THR A 45 5.26 -15.13 5.73
C THR A 45 5.72 -14.41 4.46
N PRO A 46 6.95 -13.88 4.42
CA PRO A 46 7.46 -13.22 3.22
C PRO A 46 7.63 -14.23 2.08
N THR A 47 7.44 -13.78 0.86
CA THR A 47 7.63 -14.61 -0.34
C THR A 47 9.05 -15.15 -0.40
N GLY A 48 9.21 -16.46 -0.63
CA GLY A 48 10.53 -17.11 -0.62
C GLY A 48 11.17 -17.25 0.76
N GLY A 49 10.43 -16.96 1.86
CA GLY A 49 10.87 -17.18 3.24
C GLY A 49 11.95 -16.24 3.74
N LYS A 50 12.32 -15.20 2.97
CA LYS A 50 13.36 -14.22 3.35
C LYS A 50 12.79 -12.80 3.39
N GLY A 51 13.32 -11.99 4.29
CA GLY A 51 12.91 -10.59 4.45
C GLY A 51 11.80 -10.40 5.48
N VAL A 52 10.94 -9.43 5.25
CA VAL A 52 9.86 -9.01 6.15
C VAL A 52 8.54 -9.07 5.42
N GLY A 53 7.59 -9.82 5.97
CA GLY A 53 6.19 -9.79 5.58
C GLY A 53 5.35 -9.27 6.74
N ALA A 54 4.53 -8.24 6.50
CA ALA A 54 3.67 -7.69 7.53
C ALA A 54 2.47 -6.93 6.96
N MET A 55 1.42 -6.83 7.77
CA MET A 55 0.29 -5.95 7.54
C MET A 55 0.08 -5.05 8.76
N ALA A 56 -0.15 -3.77 8.53
CA ALA A 56 -0.58 -2.83 9.55
C ALA A 56 -2.01 -2.37 9.24
N PHE A 57 -2.84 -2.37 10.27
CA PHE A 57 -4.24 -1.96 10.20
C PHE A 57 -4.47 -0.76 11.10
N GLY A 58 -5.11 0.27 10.59
CA GLY A 58 -5.45 1.42 11.39
C GLY A 58 -6.73 2.09 10.93
N VAL A 59 -7.56 2.49 11.88
CA VAL A 59 -8.73 3.32 11.60
C VAL A 59 -8.29 4.77 11.55
N VAL A 60 -8.68 5.46 10.49
CA VAL A 60 -8.47 6.90 10.31
C VAL A 60 -9.82 7.60 10.46
N ASP A 61 -9.85 8.69 11.22
CA ASP A 61 -11.05 9.49 11.47
C ASP A 61 -11.32 10.45 10.29
N ALA A 62 -11.53 9.83 9.14
CA ALA A 62 -11.81 10.45 7.86
C ALA A 62 -12.43 9.42 6.92
N THR A 63 -13.22 9.89 5.95
CA THR A 63 -13.76 9.04 4.90
C THR A 63 -12.64 8.48 4.02
N SER A 64 -12.92 7.38 3.33
CA SER A 64 -11.96 6.80 2.39
C SER A 64 -11.55 7.80 1.30
N ASP A 65 -12.48 8.65 0.86
CA ASP A 65 -12.26 9.66 -0.18
C ASP A 65 -11.28 10.76 0.28
N GLU A 66 -11.27 11.08 1.58
CA GLU A 66 -10.31 12.03 2.17
C GLU A 66 -8.93 11.42 2.39
N VAL A 67 -8.86 10.11 2.67
CA VAL A 67 -7.58 9.39 2.87
C VAL A 67 -6.92 9.05 1.54
N TRP A 68 -7.70 8.72 0.51
CA TRP A 68 -7.18 8.24 -0.76
C TRP A 68 -6.14 9.16 -1.42
N PRO A 69 -6.34 10.48 -1.53
CA PRO A 69 -5.34 11.39 -2.11
C PRO A 69 -3.98 11.38 -1.40
N VAL A 70 -3.94 10.98 -0.11
CA VAL A 70 -2.70 10.88 0.67
C VAL A 70 -1.86 9.67 0.25
N LEU A 71 -2.49 8.59 -0.23
CA LEU A 71 -1.87 7.29 -0.48
C LEU A 71 -1.86 6.87 -1.95
N ARG A 72 -2.61 7.59 -2.80
CA ARG A 72 -2.78 7.26 -4.22
C ARG A 72 -1.46 7.23 -4.99
N ASP A 73 -0.55 8.14 -4.66
CA ASP A 73 0.81 8.18 -5.20
C ASP A 73 1.85 8.43 -4.10
N CYS A 74 3.13 8.44 -4.44
CA CYS A 74 4.20 8.66 -3.49
C CYS A 74 4.84 10.05 -3.58
N GLN A 75 4.33 10.95 -4.40
CA GLN A 75 4.95 12.25 -4.67
C GLN A 75 5.32 13.04 -3.41
N LEU A 76 4.48 12.92 -2.38
CA LEU A 76 4.62 13.68 -1.14
C LEU A 76 4.97 12.82 0.08
N PHE A 77 5.32 11.53 -0.08
CA PHE A 77 5.65 10.65 1.05
C PHE A 77 6.81 11.19 1.89
N TRP A 78 7.79 11.84 1.27
CA TRP A 78 8.90 12.47 1.98
C TRP A 78 8.48 13.53 3.01
N LYS A 79 7.28 14.09 2.90
CA LYS A 79 6.77 15.11 3.83
C LYS A 79 6.21 14.52 5.12
N PHE A 80 5.76 13.26 5.11
CA PHE A 80 5.04 12.71 6.25
C PHE A 80 5.31 11.23 6.56
N MET A 81 5.76 10.44 5.57
CA MET A 81 6.05 9.02 5.83
C MET A 81 7.33 8.86 6.67
N PRO A 82 7.32 7.96 7.68
CA PRO A 82 8.47 7.75 8.54
C PRO A 82 9.71 7.39 7.74
N ARG A 83 10.85 7.96 8.12
CA ARG A 83 12.17 7.69 7.52
C ARG A 83 12.27 7.95 6.02
N THR A 84 11.23 8.45 5.37
CA THR A 84 11.28 8.77 3.94
C THR A 84 12.09 10.04 3.72
N LYS A 85 13.27 9.89 3.15
CA LYS A 85 14.22 10.97 2.88
C LYS A 85 13.86 11.71 1.60
N LYS A 86 13.45 10.95 0.58
CA LYS A 86 13.01 11.48 -0.70
C LYS A 86 11.90 10.60 -1.28
N SER A 87 11.00 11.22 -2.00
CA SER A 87 10.02 10.52 -2.84
C SER A 87 9.57 11.43 -3.99
N TRP A 88 9.36 10.81 -5.15
CA TRP A 88 8.80 11.49 -6.32
C TRP A 88 8.17 10.48 -7.26
N VAL A 89 7.37 11.02 -8.17
CA VAL A 89 6.78 10.25 -9.26
C VAL A 89 7.41 10.68 -10.58
N LYS A 90 7.66 9.75 -11.47
CA LYS A 90 8.25 9.97 -12.80
C LYS A 90 7.63 9.01 -13.81
N ASP A 91 7.22 9.53 -14.95
CA ASP A 91 6.89 8.70 -16.09
C ASP A 91 8.17 8.22 -16.78
N GLU A 92 8.25 6.93 -17.05
CA GLU A 92 9.39 6.31 -17.73
C GLU A 92 8.87 5.49 -18.92
N GLU A 93 9.43 5.76 -20.11
CA GLU A 93 9.03 5.10 -21.35
C GLU A 93 9.21 3.56 -21.24
N GLY A 94 8.19 2.82 -21.64
CA GLY A 94 8.18 1.36 -21.58
C GLY A 94 7.92 0.77 -20.19
N VAL A 95 7.92 1.57 -19.13
CA VAL A 95 7.70 1.13 -17.75
C VAL A 95 6.41 1.73 -17.15
N GLY A 96 6.12 3.00 -17.47
CA GLY A 96 4.96 3.73 -16.97
C GLY A 96 5.27 4.62 -15.77
N HIS A 97 4.30 4.78 -14.90
CA HIS A 97 4.34 5.71 -13.76
C HIS A 97 5.13 5.13 -12.58
N LEU A 98 6.41 5.47 -12.49
CA LEU A 98 7.32 5.05 -11.43
C LEU A 98 7.17 5.91 -10.19
N CYS A 99 7.11 5.23 -9.05
CA CYS A 99 7.23 5.82 -7.73
C CYS A 99 8.62 5.53 -7.17
N HIS A 100 9.41 6.57 -6.94
CA HIS A 100 10.71 6.49 -6.27
C HIS A 100 10.59 6.83 -4.79
N VAL A 101 11.19 6.01 -3.93
CA VAL A 101 11.25 6.24 -2.48
C VAL A 101 12.65 5.92 -1.96
N GLU A 102 13.26 6.86 -1.22
CA GLU A 102 14.49 6.65 -0.45
C GLU A 102 14.17 6.62 1.05
N LEU A 103 14.63 5.58 1.74
CA LEU A 103 14.46 5.42 3.18
C LEU A 103 15.81 5.56 3.91
N SER A 104 15.82 6.40 4.93
CA SER A 104 16.97 6.54 5.82
C SER A 104 17.07 5.34 6.76
N MET A 105 18.25 4.74 6.84
CA MET A 105 18.56 3.64 7.75
C MET A 105 19.43 4.11 8.91
N PRO A 106 19.35 3.45 10.10
CA PRO A 106 20.25 3.75 11.21
C PRO A 106 21.70 3.44 10.83
N PHE A 107 22.62 4.36 11.19
CA PHE A 107 24.05 4.10 11.05
C PHE A 107 24.45 2.77 11.74
N PRO A 108 25.31 1.94 11.13
CA PRO A 108 26.11 2.16 9.92
C PRO A 108 25.46 1.63 8.62
N LEU A 109 24.17 1.34 8.59
CA LEU A 109 23.52 0.80 7.41
C LEU A 109 23.33 1.89 6.32
N PRO A 110 23.56 1.56 5.03
CA PRO A 110 23.28 2.48 3.95
C PRO A 110 21.77 2.69 3.78
N ASP A 111 21.40 3.86 3.26
CA ASP A 111 20.03 4.17 2.88
C ASP A 111 19.49 3.16 1.87
N LEU A 112 18.20 2.86 1.97
CA LEU A 112 17.51 1.97 1.03
C LEU A 112 16.70 2.81 0.05
N TRP A 113 16.62 2.35 -1.20
CA TRP A 113 15.78 3.00 -2.20
C TRP A 113 15.10 1.99 -3.12
N SER A 114 13.98 2.39 -3.67
CA SER A 114 13.22 1.59 -4.63
C SER A 114 12.49 2.46 -5.66
N ASP A 115 12.48 2.00 -6.90
CA ASP A 115 11.53 2.39 -7.93
C ASP A 115 10.49 1.29 -8.06
N THR A 116 9.23 1.66 -7.94
CA THR A 116 8.11 0.73 -8.00
C THR A 116 7.07 1.20 -9.01
N VAL A 117 6.36 0.26 -9.63
CA VAL A 117 5.13 0.53 -10.41
C VAL A 117 3.93 0.06 -9.62
N ALA A 118 2.81 0.75 -9.77
CA ALA A 118 1.60 0.43 -9.03
C ALA A 118 0.40 0.22 -9.95
N VAL A 119 -0.43 -0.75 -9.57
CA VAL A 119 -1.81 -0.89 -10.05
C VAL A 119 -2.71 -0.11 -9.10
N ILE A 120 -3.52 0.77 -9.66
CA ILE A 120 -4.50 1.58 -8.96
C ILE A 120 -5.90 1.06 -9.28
N ARG A 121 -6.71 0.85 -8.25
CA ARG A 121 -8.12 0.51 -8.38
C ARG A 121 -8.93 1.45 -7.49
N GLU A 122 -9.87 2.13 -8.11
CA GLU A 122 -10.82 3.03 -7.48
C GLU A 122 -12.21 2.47 -7.73
N GLU A 123 -12.82 1.90 -6.69
CA GLU A 123 -14.14 1.28 -6.79
C GLU A 123 -15.19 2.15 -6.09
N PRO A 124 -16.47 2.02 -6.48
CA PRO A 124 -17.55 2.76 -5.84
C PRO A 124 -17.59 2.59 -4.32
N LYS A 125 -18.18 3.55 -3.63
CA LYS A 125 -18.38 3.56 -2.18
C LYS A 125 -17.07 3.64 -1.36
N GLY A 126 -16.02 4.25 -1.91
CA GLY A 126 -14.79 4.52 -1.16
C GLY A 126 -13.91 3.28 -0.95
N HIS A 127 -13.93 2.34 -1.88
CA HIS A 127 -13.04 1.18 -1.87
C HIS A 127 -11.84 1.42 -2.79
N TYR A 128 -10.65 1.54 -2.23
CA TYR A 128 -9.44 1.93 -2.93
C TYR A 128 -8.31 0.95 -2.70
N LEU A 129 -7.56 0.67 -3.76
CA LEU A 129 -6.36 -0.15 -3.74
C LEU A 129 -5.25 0.52 -4.56
N ARG A 130 -4.06 0.61 -3.97
CA ARG A 130 -2.81 0.83 -4.67
C ARG A 130 -1.88 -0.32 -4.34
N ALA A 131 -1.62 -1.21 -5.30
CA ALA A 131 -0.69 -2.32 -5.14
C ALA A 131 0.55 -2.06 -5.99
N TRP A 132 1.74 -2.19 -5.41
CA TRP A 132 2.99 -1.92 -6.11
C TRP A 132 3.91 -3.14 -6.15
N LYS A 133 4.79 -3.12 -7.15
CA LYS A 133 5.88 -4.08 -7.31
C LYS A 133 7.18 -3.35 -7.57
N LEU A 134 8.27 -3.94 -7.08
CA LEU A 134 9.63 -3.47 -7.33
C LEU A 134 9.97 -3.57 -8.82
N VAL A 135 10.51 -2.48 -9.36
CA VAL A 135 11.16 -2.45 -10.68
C VAL A 135 12.67 -2.56 -10.49
N ARG A 136 13.25 -1.70 -9.65
CA ARG A 136 14.68 -1.67 -9.33
C ARG A 136 14.93 -0.98 -7.99
N GLY A 137 16.09 -1.25 -7.40
CA GLY A 137 16.48 -0.65 -6.11
C GLY A 137 17.45 -1.50 -5.32
N THR A 138 17.58 -1.15 -4.05
CA THR A 138 18.43 -1.84 -3.07
C THR A 138 17.74 -3.06 -2.44
N TYR A 139 16.68 -3.55 -3.06
CA TYR A 139 15.91 -4.70 -2.62
C TYR A 139 15.94 -5.83 -3.65
N HIS A 140 15.87 -7.08 -3.18
CA HIS A 140 15.49 -8.22 -4.01
C HIS A 140 13.98 -8.21 -4.29
N ARG A 141 13.19 -7.73 -3.31
CA ARG A 141 11.73 -7.60 -3.37
C ARG A 141 11.29 -6.42 -2.50
N ASN A 142 10.38 -5.62 -3.00
CA ASN A 142 9.70 -4.56 -2.27
C ASN A 142 8.30 -4.39 -2.88
N ASP A 143 7.44 -5.33 -2.57
CA ASP A 143 6.07 -5.40 -3.04
C ASP A 143 5.12 -5.06 -1.88
N GLY A 144 3.96 -4.52 -2.20
CA GLY A 144 3.01 -4.20 -1.15
C GLY A 144 1.73 -3.57 -1.67
N SER A 145 0.89 -3.14 -0.73
CA SER A 145 -0.35 -2.46 -1.06
C SER A 145 -0.83 -1.51 0.02
N TRP A 146 -1.56 -0.50 -0.41
CA TRP A 146 -2.51 0.26 0.38
C TRP A 146 -3.92 -0.19 0.01
N THR A 147 -4.69 -0.62 0.97
CA THR A 147 -6.13 -0.85 0.83
C THR A 147 -6.85 0.09 1.77
N ILE A 148 -7.83 0.82 1.25
CA ILE A 148 -8.65 1.74 2.03
C ILE A 148 -10.10 1.35 1.79
N VAL A 149 -10.83 1.14 2.87
CA VAL A 149 -12.26 0.80 2.83
C VAL A 149 -13.01 1.56 3.93
N PRO A 150 -14.29 1.86 3.75
CA PRO A 150 -15.11 2.45 4.80
C PRO A 150 -15.10 1.62 6.09
N TRP A 151 -15.12 2.29 7.24
CA TRP A 151 -15.17 1.68 8.56
C TRP A 151 -16.43 2.10 9.30
N GLY A 152 -17.14 1.14 9.90
CA GLY A 152 -18.37 1.39 10.65
C GLY A 152 -19.48 1.97 9.75
N ASP A 153 -19.93 3.15 10.07
CA ASP A 153 -20.96 3.89 9.32
C ASP A 153 -20.43 4.61 8.05
N GLY A 154 -19.14 4.47 7.76
CA GLY A 154 -18.47 5.09 6.61
C GLY A 154 -17.93 6.50 6.85
N THR A 155 -18.13 7.09 8.02
CA THR A 155 -17.52 8.39 8.40
C THR A 155 -16.02 8.25 8.70
N LYS A 156 -15.54 7.03 8.90
CA LYS A 156 -14.15 6.66 9.11
C LYS A 156 -13.72 5.66 8.04
N SER A 157 -12.43 5.44 7.95
CA SER A 157 -11.84 4.44 7.03
C SER A 157 -10.90 3.49 7.73
N LEU A 158 -10.90 2.24 7.31
CA LEU A 158 -9.85 1.27 7.61
C LEU A 158 -8.77 1.40 6.55
N VAL A 159 -7.57 1.75 6.97
CA VAL A 159 -6.35 1.73 6.16
C VAL A 159 -5.57 0.47 6.46
N VAL A 160 -5.26 -0.28 5.42
CA VAL A 160 -4.44 -1.49 5.49
C VAL A 160 -3.18 -1.27 4.68
N TYR A 161 -2.04 -1.35 5.35
CA TYR A 161 -0.71 -1.35 4.73
C TYR A 161 -0.17 -2.77 4.72
N SER A 162 0.09 -3.31 3.54
CA SER A 162 0.75 -4.61 3.39
C SER A 162 2.12 -4.42 2.76
N ILE A 163 3.14 -5.08 3.32
CA ILE A 163 4.51 -5.04 2.81
C ILE A 163 5.12 -6.44 2.77
N ASP A 164 5.81 -6.74 1.67
CA ASP A 164 6.67 -7.90 1.49
C ASP A 164 8.01 -7.41 0.93
N SER A 165 9.03 -7.37 1.78
CA SER A 165 10.29 -6.69 1.51
C SER A 165 11.49 -7.56 1.86
N ASP A 166 12.46 -7.62 0.94
CA ASP A 166 13.74 -8.32 1.11
C ASP A 166 14.88 -7.41 0.64
N PRO A 167 15.52 -6.65 1.54
CA PRO A 167 16.68 -5.84 1.21
C PRO A 167 17.86 -6.68 0.73
N LYS A 168 18.65 -6.16 -0.25
CA LYS A 168 19.88 -6.81 -0.75
C LYS A 168 21.03 -6.83 0.26
N MET A 169 20.85 -6.18 1.39
CA MET A 169 21.80 -6.13 2.50
C MET A 169 21.33 -6.97 3.67
N ALA A 170 22.25 -7.49 4.45
CA ALA A 170 21.91 -8.16 5.69
C ALA A 170 21.38 -7.13 6.71
N VAL A 171 20.10 -7.25 7.08
CA VAL A 171 19.50 -6.44 8.13
C VAL A 171 19.45 -7.29 9.41
N PRO A 172 20.07 -6.85 10.51
CA PRO A 172 20.02 -7.58 11.77
C PRO A 172 18.57 -7.79 12.25
N ASP A 173 18.26 -8.99 12.79
CA ASP A 173 16.90 -9.33 13.26
C ASP A 173 16.34 -8.35 14.30
N GLY A 174 17.22 -7.75 15.11
CA GLY A 174 16.83 -6.71 16.07
C GLY A 174 16.24 -5.47 15.39
N LEU A 175 16.79 -5.06 14.23
CA LEU A 175 16.28 -3.94 13.45
C LEU A 175 15.00 -4.30 12.70
N ILE A 176 14.86 -5.56 12.24
CA ILE A 176 13.62 -6.05 11.64
C ILE A 176 12.48 -5.96 12.67
N ARG A 177 12.70 -6.52 13.87
CA ARG A 177 11.71 -6.47 14.96
C ARG A 177 11.37 -5.03 15.39
N MET A 178 12.37 -4.16 15.46
CA MET A 178 12.15 -2.75 15.78
C MET A 178 11.34 -2.03 14.68
N GLY A 179 11.59 -2.33 13.43
CA GLY A 179 10.82 -1.84 12.30
C GLY A 179 9.34 -2.27 12.38
N GLN A 180 9.09 -3.55 12.63
CA GLN A 180 7.72 -4.08 12.78
C GLN A 180 6.97 -3.47 13.97
N LYS A 181 7.64 -3.32 15.13
CA LYS A 181 7.03 -2.79 16.35
C LYS A 181 6.89 -1.27 16.38
N GLY A 182 7.78 -0.54 15.73
CA GLY A 182 7.81 0.92 15.77
C GLY A 182 7.38 1.58 14.47
N SER A 183 8.02 1.23 13.35
CA SER A 183 7.80 1.94 12.09
C SER A 183 6.43 1.67 11.47
N LEU A 184 5.86 0.46 11.59
CA LEU A 184 4.55 0.16 11.02
C LEU A 184 3.41 0.92 11.73
N PRO A 185 3.33 0.95 13.08
CA PRO A 185 2.36 1.81 13.76
C PRO A 185 2.56 3.29 13.44
N GLU A 186 3.81 3.74 13.31
CA GLU A 186 4.14 5.12 12.99
C GLU A 186 3.61 5.52 11.61
N VAL A 187 3.69 4.65 10.60
CA VAL A 187 3.13 4.89 9.26
C VAL A 187 1.65 5.27 9.36
N ILE A 188 0.83 4.49 10.07
CA ILE A 188 -0.60 4.79 10.25
C ILE A 188 -0.79 6.10 11.02
N SER A 189 0.02 6.34 12.05
CA SER A 189 -0.03 7.60 12.83
C SER A 189 0.25 8.82 11.96
N GLN A 190 1.24 8.74 11.06
CA GLN A 190 1.57 9.84 10.15
C GLN A 190 0.48 10.08 9.09
N ILE A 191 -0.18 9.03 8.60
CA ILE A 191 -1.33 9.16 7.72
C ILE A 191 -2.47 9.91 8.43
N ARG A 192 -2.81 9.54 9.68
CA ARG A 192 -3.81 10.24 10.49
C ARG A 192 -3.49 11.73 10.61
N LYS A 193 -2.25 12.07 10.95
CA LYS A 193 -1.78 13.46 11.06
C LYS A 193 -1.88 14.20 9.71
N ARG A 194 -1.48 13.54 8.62
CA ARG A 194 -1.50 14.17 7.29
C ARG A 194 -2.92 14.49 6.82
N VAL A 195 -3.86 13.61 7.06
CA VAL A 195 -5.28 13.86 6.74
C VAL A 195 -5.82 15.05 7.53
N VAL A 196 -5.52 15.16 8.83
CA VAL A 196 -5.91 16.32 9.65
C VAL A 196 -5.28 17.61 9.12
N GLN A 197 -4.00 17.59 8.75
CA GLN A 197 -3.32 18.75 8.17
C GLN A 197 -4.00 19.22 6.88
N LEU A 198 -4.35 18.28 5.98
CA LEU A 198 -5.01 18.61 4.70
C LEU A 198 -6.39 19.24 4.91
N ARG A 199 -7.12 18.84 5.93
CA ARG A 199 -8.41 19.48 6.30
C ARG A 199 -8.23 20.93 6.78
N SER A 200 -7.09 21.25 7.39
CA SER A 200 -6.78 22.58 7.89
C SER A 200 -6.08 23.49 6.88
N GLU A 201 -5.53 22.91 5.79
CA GLU A 201 -4.95 23.69 4.70
C GLU A 201 -6.09 24.37 3.93
N PRO A 202 -6.07 25.74 3.76
CA PRO A 202 -7.07 26.41 2.93
C PRO A 202 -7.07 25.80 1.54
N SER A 203 -8.24 25.49 1.00
CA SER A 203 -8.39 25.00 -0.38
C SER A 203 -7.78 26.05 -1.31
N GLY A 204 -6.54 25.84 -1.75
CA GLY A 204 -5.92 26.71 -2.74
C GLY A 204 -6.80 26.79 -3.99
N PRO A 205 -6.74 27.89 -4.75
CA PRO A 205 -7.54 28.04 -5.96
C PRO A 205 -7.30 26.82 -6.86
N ALA A 206 -8.39 26.20 -7.29
CA ALA A 206 -8.37 25.10 -8.23
C ALA A 206 -7.48 25.51 -9.41
N ALA A 207 -6.41 24.75 -9.67
CA ALA A 207 -5.58 24.97 -10.86
C ALA A 207 -6.51 24.88 -12.07
N SER A 208 -6.81 26.03 -12.65
CA SER A 208 -7.51 26.13 -13.94
C SER A 208 -6.70 25.37 -14.97
N LYS A 209 -7.37 24.51 -15.69
CA LYS A 209 -6.83 23.69 -16.79
C LYS A 209 -6.19 24.55 -17.86
#